data_6d79b992db1039384864c0977d08b84c
#
_entry.id   6d79b992db1039384864c0977d08b84c
#
_cell.length_a   1.000
_cell.length_b   1.000
_cell.length_c   1.000
_cell.angle_alpha   90.00
_cell.angle_beta   90.00
_cell.angle_gamma   90.00
#
_symmetry.space_group_name_H-M   'P 1'
#
loop_
_entity.id
_entity.type
_entity.pdbx_description
1 polymer ?
#
loop_
_entity_poly.entity_id
_entity_poly.type
_entity_poly.pdbx_seq_one_letter_code
_entity_poly.pdbx_strand_id
1 'polypeptide(L)'
;MNIQHNNFSKPGKLLARGVARQLCRLGFVSLEEFVPIRGLRLDLFALGTNGELWIIECKSSKVDFTSDRKWQNYLEWGDRFFWAVNADFPTRILPEETGLIIGDDYDAALIRKPPYHPVAPARRKTLIHKFAT
;
A
#
# COMPACT_ATOMS: atom_id res chain seq x y z
N MET A 1 4.26 -16.85 -22.23
CA MET A 1 3.93 -16.44 -21.72
C MET A 1 3.53 -16.01 -20.92
N ASN A 2 3.21 -15.85 -20.25
CA ASN A 2 2.74 -15.30 -19.56
C ASN A 2 2.70 -14.84 -18.55
N ILE A 3 3.02 -14.82 -17.98
CA ILE A 3 3.27 -14.03 -17.17
C ILE A 3 2.42 -13.13 -16.63
N GLN A 4 1.87 -12.67 -17.31
CA GLN A 4 1.04 -11.75 -17.07
C GLN A 4 0.02 -12.00 -16.11
N HIS A 5 0.00 -13.04 -15.51
CA HIS A 5 -0.98 -13.35 -14.52
C HIS A 5 -0.64 -12.86 -13.16
N ASN A 6 0.41 -12.09 -13.06
CA ASN A 6 0.68 -11.40 -11.84
C ASN A 6 -0.42 -10.40 -11.58
N ASN A 7 -0.75 -10.20 -10.33
CA ASN A 7 -1.85 -9.36 -9.92
C ASN A 7 -1.54 -7.89 -10.01
N PHE A 8 -0.28 -7.53 -10.08
CA PHE A 8 0.12 -6.19 -10.47
C PHE A 8 1.31 -6.30 -11.43
N SER A 9 1.49 -5.26 -12.23
CA SER A 9 2.50 -5.24 -13.26
C SER A 9 3.89 -5.40 -12.66
N LYS A 10 4.85 -5.80 -13.48
CA LYS A 10 6.23 -5.89 -13.06
C LYS A 10 6.75 -4.58 -12.49
N PRO A 11 6.47 -3.40 -13.12
CA PRO A 11 6.86 -2.13 -12.49
C PRO A 11 6.22 -1.90 -11.13
N GLY A 12 4.96 -2.28 -10.94
CA GLY A 12 4.31 -2.17 -9.64
C GLY A 12 4.96 -3.07 -8.61
N LYS A 13 5.37 -4.27 -9.01
CA LYS A 13 6.03 -5.20 -8.12
C LYS A 13 7.42 -4.70 -7.70
N LEU A 14 8.16 -4.11 -8.62
CA LEU A 14 9.46 -3.52 -8.31
C LEU A 14 9.31 -2.31 -7.39
N LEU A 15 8.32 -1.49 -7.64
CA LEU A 15 8.01 -0.35 -6.79
C LEU A 15 7.71 -0.80 -5.36
N ALA A 16 6.94 -1.88 -5.20
CA ALA A 16 6.62 -2.41 -3.89
C ALA A 16 7.88 -2.80 -3.10
N ARG A 17 8.90 -3.30 -3.78
CA ARG A 17 10.16 -3.65 -3.13
C ARG A 17 10.88 -2.41 -2.59
N GLY A 18 10.93 -1.35 -3.38
CA GLY A 18 11.56 -0.09 -2.93
C GLY A 18 10.81 0.50 -1.74
N VAL A 19 9.49 0.46 -1.79
CA VAL A 19 8.65 0.95 -0.70
C VAL A 19 8.85 0.10 0.56
N ALA A 20 8.93 -1.22 0.41
CA ALA A 20 9.14 -2.12 1.56
C ALA A 20 10.46 -1.82 2.25
N ARG A 21 11.52 -1.49 1.52
CA ARG A 21 12.79 -1.10 2.10
C ARG A 21 12.67 0.17 2.94
N GLN A 22 11.96 1.17 2.40
CA GLN A 22 11.74 2.40 3.14
C GLN A 22 10.94 2.14 4.42
N LEU A 23 9.87 1.35 4.31
CA LEU A 23 9.05 1.01 5.46
C LEU A 23 9.86 0.32 6.54
N CYS A 24 10.77 -0.56 6.14
CA CYS A 24 11.66 -1.22 7.08
C CYS A 24 12.51 -0.21 7.86
N ARG A 25 13.04 0.79 7.18
CA ARG A 25 13.82 1.84 7.86
C ARG A 25 12.97 2.67 8.82
N LEU A 26 11.67 2.79 8.55
CA LEU A 26 10.74 3.49 9.43
C LEU A 26 10.24 2.63 10.59
N GLY A 27 10.71 1.40 10.68
CA GLY A 27 10.31 0.50 11.77
C GLY A 27 9.08 -0.33 11.46
N PHE A 28 8.71 -0.46 10.19
CA PHE A 28 7.57 -1.28 9.78
C PHE A 28 8.02 -2.61 9.22
N VAL A 29 7.21 -3.64 9.45
CA VAL A 29 7.31 -4.92 8.74
C VAL A 29 6.19 -4.91 7.72
N SER A 30 6.43 -5.38 6.51
CA SER A 30 5.40 -5.36 5.48
C SER A 30 5.26 -6.71 4.79
N LEU A 31 4.05 -6.97 4.28
CA LEU A 31 3.74 -8.15 3.48
C LEU A 31 3.16 -7.70 2.15
N GLU A 32 3.61 -8.33 1.07
CA GLU A 32 3.07 -8.08 -0.27
C GLU A 32 1.83 -8.92 -0.49
N GLU A 33 0.89 -8.37 -1.25
CA GLU A 33 -0.31 -9.12 -1.69
C GLU A 33 -1.10 -9.71 -0.52
N PHE A 34 -1.27 -8.93 0.52
CA PHE A 34 -1.99 -9.36 1.72
C PHE A 34 -3.50 -9.35 1.49
N VAL A 35 -4.18 -10.41 1.89
CA VAL A 35 -5.62 -10.56 1.73
C VAL A 35 -6.28 -10.48 3.11
N PRO A 36 -6.82 -9.30 3.50
CA PRO A 36 -7.48 -9.15 4.80
C PRO A 36 -8.81 -9.84 4.84
N ILE A 37 -9.50 -9.88 3.71
CA ILE A 37 -10.78 -10.57 3.58
C ILE A 37 -10.88 -11.07 2.14
N ARG A 38 -11.62 -12.14 1.95
CA ARG A 38 -11.80 -12.73 0.63
C ARG A 38 -12.24 -11.67 -0.38
N GLY A 39 -11.56 -11.62 -1.51
CA GLY A 39 -11.89 -10.69 -2.58
C GLY A 39 -11.21 -9.35 -2.49
N LEU A 40 -10.43 -9.09 -1.43
CA LEU A 40 -9.70 -7.85 -1.27
C LEU A 40 -8.23 -8.16 -1.07
N ARG A 41 -7.38 -7.61 -1.93
CA ARG A 41 -5.94 -7.83 -1.82
C ARG A 41 -5.23 -6.49 -1.83
N LEU A 42 -4.38 -6.30 -0.83
CA LEU A 42 -3.59 -5.09 -0.67
C LEU A 42 -2.21 -5.32 -1.27
N ASP A 43 -1.69 -4.37 -2.03
CA ASP A 43 -0.36 -4.51 -2.62
C ASP A 43 0.70 -4.64 -1.55
N LEU A 44 0.64 -3.78 -0.53
CA LEU A 44 1.48 -3.86 0.66
C LEU A 44 0.63 -3.56 1.89
N PHE A 45 0.86 -4.34 2.92
CA PHE A 45 0.24 -4.12 4.23
C PHE A 45 1.35 -4.11 5.26
N ALA A 46 1.43 -3.05 6.07
CA ALA A 46 2.55 -2.83 6.96
C ALA A 46 2.11 -2.64 8.40
N LEU A 47 2.89 -3.20 9.32
CA LEU A 47 2.65 -3.10 10.75
C LEU A 47 3.85 -2.40 11.39
N GLY A 48 3.60 -1.29 12.06
CA GLY A 48 4.61 -0.53 12.77
C GLY A 48 4.79 -0.98 14.20
N THR A 49 5.87 -0.55 14.82
CA THR A 49 6.19 -0.92 16.21
C THR A 49 5.18 -0.39 17.21
N ASN A 50 4.43 0.66 16.85
CA ASN A 50 3.37 1.22 17.68
C ASN A 50 2.02 0.55 17.44
N GLY A 51 1.97 -0.50 16.62
CA GLY A 51 0.73 -1.18 16.27
C GLY A 51 -0.05 -0.54 15.15
N GLU A 52 0.47 0.51 14.53
CA GLU A 52 -0.20 1.20 13.43
C GLU A 52 -0.16 0.34 12.17
N LEU A 53 -1.29 0.27 11.47
CA LEU A 53 -1.44 -0.51 10.24
C LEU A 53 -1.54 0.42 9.05
N TRP A 54 -0.65 0.24 8.09
CA TRP A 54 -0.61 1.05 6.87
C TRP A 54 -0.95 0.20 5.66
N ILE A 55 -1.74 0.77 4.76
CA ILE A 55 -2.02 0.17 3.46
C ILE A 55 -1.32 1.01 2.40
N ILE A 56 -0.58 0.35 1.52
CA ILE A 56 0.08 1.03 0.41
C ILE A 56 -0.35 0.35 -0.88
N GLU A 57 -0.95 1.13 -1.80
CA GLU A 57 -1.32 0.65 -3.12
C GLU A 57 -0.36 1.23 -4.15
N CYS A 58 0.26 0.37 -4.93
CA CYS A 58 1.28 0.76 -5.90
C CYS A 58 0.65 0.98 -7.27
N LYS A 59 0.87 2.14 -7.86
CA LYS A 59 0.36 2.48 -9.19
C LYS A 59 1.53 2.90 -10.07
N SER A 60 1.67 2.25 -11.22
CA SER A 60 2.79 2.51 -12.12
C SER A 60 2.43 3.49 -13.24
N SER A 61 1.16 3.79 -13.43
CA SER A 61 0.73 4.71 -14.50
C SER A 61 -0.63 5.33 -14.19
N LYS A 62 -0.94 6.43 -14.91
CA LYS A 62 -2.24 7.08 -14.80
C LYS A 62 -3.36 6.11 -15.16
N VAL A 63 -3.18 5.32 -16.20
CA VAL A 63 -4.18 4.34 -16.64
C VAL A 63 -4.44 3.31 -15.53
N ASP A 64 -3.38 2.84 -14.89
CA ASP A 64 -3.47 1.90 -13.79
C ASP A 64 -4.30 2.49 -12.65
N PHE A 65 -4.07 3.74 -12.32
CA PHE A 65 -4.82 4.41 -11.27
C PHE A 65 -6.28 4.64 -11.68
N THR A 66 -6.53 5.17 -12.87
CA THR A 66 -7.90 5.54 -13.28
C THR A 66 -8.79 4.32 -13.50
N SER A 67 -8.20 3.17 -13.76
CA SER A 67 -8.97 1.94 -13.91
C SER A 67 -9.31 1.27 -12.58
N ASP A 68 -8.70 1.72 -11.48
CA ASP A 68 -8.98 1.18 -10.15
C ASP A 68 -10.24 1.83 -9.60
N ARG A 69 -11.29 1.04 -9.44
CA ARG A 69 -12.57 1.53 -8.91
C ARG A 69 -12.89 0.97 -7.54
N LYS A 70 -11.91 0.34 -6.90
CA LYS A 70 -12.14 -0.37 -5.65
C LYS A 70 -11.34 0.18 -4.47
N TRP A 71 -10.47 1.15 -4.72
CA TRP A 71 -9.52 1.55 -3.68
C TRP A 71 -10.18 2.07 -2.41
N GLN A 72 -11.37 2.68 -2.50
CA GLN A 72 -12.07 3.15 -1.30
C GLN A 72 -12.43 2.01 -0.36
N ASN A 73 -12.58 0.79 -0.89
CA ASN A 73 -12.89 -0.38 -0.07
C ASN A 73 -11.72 -0.77 0.83
N TYR A 74 -10.52 -0.27 0.56
CA TYR A 74 -9.35 -0.59 1.37
C TYR A 74 -9.28 0.25 2.64
N LEU A 75 -9.93 1.41 2.66
CA LEU A 75 -9.74 2.41 3.71
C LEU A 75 -10.06 1.92 5.12
N GLU A 76 -11.02 1.03 5.25
CA GLU A 76 -11.43 0.53 6.56
C GLU A 76 -10.50 -0.57 7.11
N TRP A 77 -9.50 -0.97 6.33
CA TRP A 77 -8.63 -2.10 6.69
C TRP A 77 -7.26 -1.66 7.20
N GLY A 78 -7.01 -0.37 7.27
CA GLY A 78 -5.77 0.17 7.79
C GLY A 78 -5.99 1.52 8.45
N ASP A 79 -5.03 1.93 9.27
CA ASP A 79 -5.10 3.22 9.96
C ASP A 79 -4.73 4.37 9.04
N ARG A 80 -3.86 4.12 8.06
CA ARG A 80 -3.43 5.10 7.07
C ARG A 80 -3.34 4.45 5.72
N PHE A 81 -3.75 5.20 4.69
CA PHE A 81 -3.75 4.70 3.31
C PHE A 81 -2.85 5.57 2.44
N PHE A 82 -1.94 4.93 1.70
CA PHE A 82 -0.96 5.61 0.86
C PHE A 82 -1.05 5.09 -0.57
N TRP A 83 -0.83 6.00 -1.52
CA TRP A 83 -0.45 5.62 -2.87
C TRP A 83 1.06 5.62 -2.95
N ALA A 84 1.63 4.62 -3.60
CA ALA A 84 3.05 4.59 -3.93
C ALA A 84 3.16 4.64 -5.46
N VAL A 85 3.94 5.59 -5.95
CA VAL A 85 4.08 5.83 -7.38
C VAL A 85 5.53 6.13 -7.71
N ASN A 86 5.90 6.00 -9.00
CA ASN A 86 7.23 6.40 -9.44
C ASN A 86 7.26 7.91 -9.70
N ALA A 87 8.45 8.43 -9.95
CA ALA A 87 8.65 9.88 -10.08
C ALA A 87 7.92 10.48 -11.29
N ASP A 88 7.63 9.67 -12.30
CA ASP A 88 6.97 10.13 -13.52
C ASP A 88 5.46 10.23 -13.39
N PHE A 89 4.90 9.72 -12.31
CA PHE A 89 3.46 9.65 -12.14
C PHE A 89 2.88 11.05 -11.91
N PRO A 90 1.74 11.37 -12.56
CA PRO A 90 1.11 12.70 -12.37
C PRO A 90 0.38 12.74 -11.01
N THR A 91 1.10 13.09 -9.96
CA THR A 91 0.58 12.99 -8.59
C THR A 91 -0.62 13.89 -8.32
N ARG A 92 -0.83 14.91 -9.15
CA ARG A 92 -1.97 15.83 -8.97
C ARG A 92 -3.33 15.13 -9.13
N ILE A 93 -3.36 13.95 -9.74
CA ILE A 93 -4.62 13.22 -9.92
C ILE A 93 -4.99 12.38 -8.69
N LEU A 94 -4.07 12.24 -7.74
CA LEU A 94 -4.31 11.45 -6.54
C LEU A 94 -5.13 12.24 -5.52
N PRO A 95 -6.05 11.58 -4.80
CA PRO A 95 -6.85 12.28 -3.78
C PRO A 95 -5.97 12.91 -2.71
N GLU A 96 -6.28 14.14 -2.34
CA GLU A 96 -5.46 14.89 -1.38
C GLU A 96 -5.47 14.30 0.03
N GLU A 97 -6.55 13.61 0.40
CA GLU A 97 -6.67 13.01 1.71
C GLU A 97 -5.91 11.71 1.87
N THR A 98 -5.27 11.25 0.82
CA THR A 98 -4.49 10.02 0.88
C THR A 98 -3.02 10.34 1.05
N GLY A 99 -2.26 9.36 1.55
CA GLY A 99 -0.81 9.52 1.66
C GLY A 99 -0.12 9.33 0.33
N LEU A 100 1.12 9.79 0.23
CA LEU A 100 1.90 9.69 -0.99
C LEU A 100 3.32 9.26 -0.69
N ILE A 101 3.75 8.23 -1.39
CA ILE A 101 5.12 7.73 -1.38
C ILE A 101 5.59 7.73 -2.82
N ILE A 102 6.78 8.25 -3.07
CA ILE A 102 7.40 8.21 -4.40
C ILE A 102 8.65 7.35 -4.32
N GLY A 103 8.78 6.40 -5.23
CA GLY A 103 9.90 5.48 -5.18
C GLY A 103 10.22 4.82 -6.50
N ASP A 104 11.18 3.93 -6.42
CA ASP A 104 11.59 3.05 -7.53
C ASP A 104 11.79 1.65 -6.98
N ASP A 105 12.50 0.78 -7.71
CA ASP A 105 12.72 -0.60 -7.30
C ASP A 105 13.76 -0.75 -6.17
N TYR A 106 14.46 0.34 -5.81
CA TYR A 106 15.49 0.29 -4.78
C TYR A 106 15.08 0.98 -3.50
N ASP A 107 14.35 2.08 -3.60
CA ASP A 107 14.07 2.91 -2.45
C ASP A 107 12.85 3.78 -2.69
N ALA A 108 12.41 4.47 -1.66
CA ALA A 108 11.25 5.33 -1.72
C ALA A 108 11.36 6.45 -0.69
N ALA A 109 10.56 7.50 -0.89
CA ALA A 109 10.47 8.61 0.04
C ALA A 109 9.00 8.86 0.37
N LEU A 110 8.70 9.07 1.65
CA LEU A 110 7.37 9.44 2.08
C LEU A 110 7.21 10.94 1.85
N ILE A 111 6.27 11.30 0.98
CA ILE A 111 6.05 12.68 0.58
C ILE A 111 4.94 13.34 1.40
N ARG A 112 3.86 12.60 1.66
CA ARG A 112 2.70 13.13 2.38
C ARG A 112 2.11 12.05 3.26
N LYS A 113 1.97 12.35 4.54
CA LYS A 113 1.33 11.44 5.50
C LYS A 113 -0.17 11.71 5.50
N PRO A 114 -1.01 10.68 5.39
CA PRO A 114 -2.46 10.88 5.36
C PRO A 114 -3.01 11.05 6.77
N PRO A 115 -4.29 11.46 6.88
CA PRO A 115 -4.96 11.44 8.17
C PRO A 115 -4.99 10.05 8.78
N TYR A 116 -5.04 10.02 10.11
CA TYR A 116 -5.14 8.78 10.86
C TYR A 116 -6.62 8.44 11.08
N HIS A 117 -7.03 7.26 10.59
CA HIS A 117 -8.38 6.75 10.78
C HIS A 117 -8.26 5.37 11.42
N PRO A 118 -8.35 5.27 12.75
CA PRO A 118 -8.05 4.02 13.44
C PRO A 118 -9.00 2.90 13.04
N VAL A 119 -8.40 1.74 12.77
CA VAL A 119 -9.15 0.51 12.51
C VAL A 119 -9.90 0.12 13.81
N ALA A 120 -11.12 -0.39 13.66
CA ALA A 120 -11.88 -0.87 14.80
C ALA A 120 -11.06 -1.89 15.61
N PRO A 121 -11.11 -1.84 16.94
CA PRO A 121 -10.24 -2.70 17.78
C PRO A 121 -10.32 -4.18 17.49
N ALA A 122 -11.52 -4.71 17.28
CA ALA A 122 -11.69 -6.14 16.97
C ALA A 122 -11.06 -6.51 15.63
N ARG A 123 -11.21 -5.62 14.64
CA ARG A 123 -10.61 -5.83 13.33
C ARG A 123 -9.09 -5.74 13.41
N ARG A 124 -8.56 -4.79 14.18
CA ARG A 124 -7.12 -4.67 14.39
C ARG A 124 -6.53 -5.97 14.92
N LYS A 125 -7.16 -6.53 15.93
CA LYS A 125 -6.69 -7.77 16.53
C LYS A 125 -6.66 -8.90 15.50
N THR A 126 -7.73 -9.02 14.72
CA THR A 126 -7.81 -10.05 13.68
C THR A 126 -6.75 -9.85 12.61
N LEU A 127 -6.52 -8.60 12.18
CA LEU A 127 -5.53 -8.30 11.15
C LEU A 127 -4.12 -8.57 11.63
N ILE A 128 -3.78 -8.18 12.85
CA ILE A 128 -2.46 -8.42 13.40
C ILE A 128 -2.19 -9.92 13.54
N HIS A 129 -3.18 -10.67 13.99
CA HIS A 129 -3.06 -12.11 14.09
C HIS A 129 -2.80 -12.73 12.72
N LYS A 130 -3.56 -12.30 11.72
CA LYS A 130 -3.42 -12.81 10.35
C LYS A 130 -2.06 -12.40 9.76
N PHE A 131 -1.59 -11.21 10.06
CA PHE A 131 -0.29 -10.74 9.62
C PHE A 131 0.82 -11.63 10.16
N ALA A 132 0.70 -12.07 11.41
CA ALA A 132 1.73 -12.84 12.09
C ALA A 132 1.74 -14.32 11.69
N THR A 133 0.71 -14.83 11.06
CA THR A 133 0.62 -16.23 10.67
C THR A 133 0.86 -16.41 9.17
#